data_55473037514725036581bd58f9f52e3c
#
_entry.id   55473037514725036581bd58f9f52e3c
#
_cell.length_a   1.000
_cell.length_b   1.000
_cell.length_c   1.000
_cell.angle_alpha   90.00
_cell.angle_beta   90.00
_cell.angle_gamma   90.00
#
_symmetry.space_group_name_H-M   'P 1'
#
loop_
_entity.id
_entity.type
_entity.pdbx_description
1 polymer ?
#
loop_
_entity_poly.entity_id
_entity_poly.type
_entity_poly.pdbx_seq_one_letter_code
_entity_poly.pdbx_strand_id
1 'polypeptide(L)'
;MVYPESFYNSISWTWYYADTATPTYNCLGFATGSRTWEWPSSFGSSSATKAQVDSYLSTLGYRPSTYDPFILAYGENVNSITHFSKVTGLEWCRAKWGQLELFNHGSHDPYYHSSYGALQIKYTAN
;
A
#
# COMPACT_ATOMS: atom_id res chain seq x y z
N MET A 1 18.22 -9.04 3.30
CA MET A 1 17.49 -7.87 2.80
C MET A 1 18.47 -6.96 2.06
N VAL A 2 17.96 -6.15 1.12
CA VAL A 2 18.81 -5.32 0.24
C VAL A 2 19.57 -4.25 1.01
N TYR A 3 18.93 -3.64 2.01
CA TYR A 3 19.50 -2.55 2.80
C TYR A 3 19.69 -2.94 4.26
N PRO A 4 20.45 -2.15 5.03
CA PRO A 4 20.55 -2.35 6.48
C PRO A 4 19.19 -2.13 7.18
N GLU A 5 19.03 -2.74 8.34
CA GLU A 5 17.81 -2.63 9.14
C GLU A 5 17.41 -1.19 9.45
N SER A 6 18.41 -0.33 9.69
CA SER A 6 18.17 1.11 9.95
C SER A 6 17.42 1.81 8.83
N PHE A 7 17.60 1.38 7.58
CA PHE A 7 16.87 1.92 6.44
C PHE A 7 15.37 1.66 6.58
N TYR A 8 15.02 0.40 6.87
CA TYR A 8 13.60 0.01 7.01
C TYR A 8 12.96 0.64 8.24
N ASN A 9 13.72 0.80 9.32
CA ASN A 9 13.26 1.48 10.52
C ASN A 9 12.97 2.97 10.30
N SER A 10 13.55 3.58 9.28
CA SER A 10 13.25 4.97 8.92
C SER A 10 11.93 5.12 8.15
N ILE A 11 11.39 4.03 7.63
CA ILE A 11 10.18 4.01 6.81
C ILE A 11 8.95 3.65 7.64
N SER A 12 9.08 2.64 8.52
CA SER A 12 7.97 2.11 9.30
C SER A 12 8.41 1.80 10.72
N TRP A 13 7.52 2.06 11.69
CA TRP A 13 7.77 1.74 13.10
C TRP A 13 7.42 0.29 13.43
N THR A 14 6.77 -0.45 12.52
CA THR A 14 6.47 -1.88 12.68
C THR A 14 6.58 -2.57 11.33
N TRP A 15 7.50 -3.53 11.22
CA TRP A 15 7.67 -4.33 10.00
C TRP A 15 8.31 -5.68 10.32
N TYR A 16 7.86 -6.69 9.57
CA TYR A 16 8.41 -8.06 9.66
C TYR A 16 8.60 -8.59 8.25
N TYR A 17 9.77 -9.10 7.95
CA TYR A 17 10.09 -9.64 6.62
C TYR A 17 9.13 -10.75 6.22
N ALA A 18 8.60 -10.69 5.01
CA ALA A 18 7.71 -11.72 4.46
C ALA A 18 8.26 -12.38 3.20
N ASP A 19 8.84 -11.61 2.26
CA ASP A 19 9.39 -12.17 1.03
C ASP A 19 10.42 -11.22 0.41
N THR A 20 11.20 -11.75 -0.55
CA THR A 20 12.34 -11.07 -1.16
C THR A 20 11.96 -9.86 -2.00
N ALA A 21 12.91 -8.93 -2.12
CA ALA A 21 12.79 -7.78 -3.03
C ALA A 21 12.73 -8.27 -4.48
N THR A 22 11.86 -7.65 -5.28
CA THR A 22 11.75 -7.93 -6.70
C THR A 22 11.12 -6.74 -7.44
N PRO A 23 11.57 -6.43 -8.66
CA PRO A 23 10.94 -5.39 -9.48
C PRO A 23 9.70 -5.87 -10.24
N THR A 24 9.28 -7.14 -10.09
CA THR A 24 8.20 -7.72 -10.89
C THR A 24 6.81 -7.25 -10.46
N TYR A 25 6.66 -6.81 -9.23
CA TYR A 25 5.39 -6.26 -8.73
C TYR A 25 5.65 -5.18 -7.68
N ASN A 26 4.69 -4.28 -7.51
CA ASN A 26 4.73 -3.19 -6.54
C ASN A 26 3.62 -3.32 -5.50
N CYS A 27 3.46 -2.29 -4.67
CA CYS A 27 2.45 -2.24 -3.61
C CYS A 27 1.02 -2.43 -4.16
N LEU A 28 0.68 -1.77 -5.25
CA LEU A 28 -0.67 -1.86 -5.83
C LEU A 28 -0.91 -3.24 -6.45
N GLY A 29 0.05 -3.77 -7.20
CA GLY A 29 -0.05 -5.13 -7.75
C GLY A 29 -0.18 -6.20 -6.68
N PHE A 30 0.51 -6.03 -5.56
CA PHE A 30 0.31 -6.94 -4.43
C PHE A 30 -1.08 -6.79 -3.81
N ALA A 31 -1.51 -5.56 -3.53
CA ALA A 31 -2.78 -5.29 -2.86
C ALA A 31 -3.98 -5.79 -3.66
N THR A 32 -3.92 -5.70 -5.00
CA THR A 32 -4.98 -6.17 -5.90
C THR A 32 -4.88 -7.66 -6.23
N GLY A 33 -3.77 -8.32 -5.87
CA GLY A 33 -3.56 -9.75 -6.12
C GLY A 33 -3.04 -10.10 -7.50
N SER A 34 -2.70 -9.13 -8.34
CA SER A 34 -2.18 -9.38 -9.69
C SER A 34 -0.73 -9.86 -9.70
N ARG A 35 0.05 -9.51 -8.69
CA ARG A 35 1.48 -9.78 -8.58
C ARG A 35 2.26 -9.24 -9.79
N THR A 36 1.79 -8.12 -10.37
CA THR A 36 2.44 -7.37 -11.44
C THR A 36 2.74 -5.95 -10.98
N TRP A 37 3.55 -5.22 -11.77
CA TRP A 37 3.77 -3.81 -11.52
C TRP A 37 2.57 -3.03 -12.04
N GLU A 38 1.77 -2.46 -11.12
CA GLU A 38 0.58 -1.70 -11.45
C GLU A 38 0.72 -0.25 -11.04
N TRP A 39 0.58 0.63 -11.99
CA TRP A 39 0.40 2.06 -11.77
C TRP A 39 -0.38 2.59 -12.97
N PRO A 40 -1.72 2.65 -12.88
CA PRO A 40 -2.57 2.99 -14.03
C PRO A 40 -2.20 4.33 -14.65
N SER A 41 -2.35 4.43 -15.97
CA SER A 41 -2.05 5.66 -16.70
C SER A 41 -2.94 6.84 -16.29
N SER A 42 -4.10 6.56 -15.64
CA SER A 42 -4.99 7.58 -15.09
C SER A 42 -4.43 8.23 -13.82
N PHE A 43 -3.47 7.58 -13.16
CA PHE A 43 -2.79 8.14 -11.99
C PHE A 43 -1.75 9.17 -12.42
N GLY A 44 -1.36 10.06 -11.50
CA GLY A 44 -0.21 10.91 -11.70
C GLY A 44 1.09 10.09 -11.77
N SER A 45 2.18 10.71 -12.19
CA SER A 45 3.46 10.00 -12.38
C SER A 45 4.03 9.43 -11.07
N SER A 46 3.75 10.05 -9.95
CA SER A 46 4.28 9.62 -8.63
C SER A 46 3.23 9.53 -7.54
N SER A 47 2.03 10.06 -7.77
CA SER A 47 0.93 10.02 -6.81
C SER A 47 -0.42 10.01 -7.53
N ALA A 48 -1.47 9.59 -6.82
CA ALA A 48 -2.83 9.55 -7.34
C ALA A 48 -3.78 10.30 -6.41
N THR A 49 -4.84 10.88 -6.99
CA THR A 49 -5.91 11.48 -6.19
C THR A 49 -6.87 10.40 -5.70
N LYS A 50 -7.66 10.73 -4.68
CA LYS A 50 -8.72 9.83 -4.20
C LYS A 50 -9.66 9.42 -5.34
N ALA A 51 -10.09 10.37 -6.18
CA ALA A 51 -10.99 10.08 -7.29
C ALA A 51 -10.38 9.09 -8.29
N GLN A 52 -9.08 9.21 -8.58
CA GLN A 52 -8.39 8.28 -9.47
C GLN A 52 -8.30 6.88 -8.87
N VAL A 53 -7.96 6.78 -7.59
CA VAL A 53 -7.87 5.49 -6.88
C VAL A 53 -9.24 4.84 -6.75
N ASP A 54 -10.26 5.61 -6.34
CA ASP A 54 -11.64 5.12 -6.24
C ASP A 54 -12.12 4.52 -7.57
N SER A 55 -11.88 5.24 -8.67
CA SER A 55 -12.28 4.82 -10.01
C SER A 55 -11.57 3.52 -10.42
N TYR A 56 -10.25 3.45 -10.24
CA TYR A 56 -9.48 2.26 -10.59
C TYR A 56 -9.91 1.04 -9.77
N LEU A 57 -9.99 1.17 -8.45
CA LEU A 57 -10.36 0.06 -7.58
C LEU A 57 -11.82 -0.36 -7.77
N SER A 58 -12.69 0.56 -8.16
CA SER A 58 -14.07 0.25 -8.54
C SER A 58 -14.13 -0.78 -9.69
N THR A 59 -13.25 -0.66 -10.68
CA THR A 59 -13.17 -1.61 -11.80
C THR A 59 -12.77 -3.01 -11.35
N LEU A 60 -12.12 -3.12 -10.20
CA LEU A 60 -11.66 -4.40 -9.63
C LEU A 60 -12.58 -4.93 -8.54
N GLY A 61 -13.70 -4.28 -8.28
CA GLY A 61 -14.70 -4.75 -7.32
C GLY A 61 -14.53 -4.21 -5.90
N TYR A 62 -13.88 -3.07 -5.71
CA TYR A 62 -13.69 -2.44 -4.41
C TYR A 62 -14.36 -1.08 -4.34
N ARG A 63 -14.73 -0.65 -3.12
CA ARG A 63 -15.30 0.67 -2.86
C ARG A 63 -14.77 1.25 -1.55
N PRO A 64 -14.72 2.59 -1.40
CA PRO A 64 -14.34 3.20 -0.13
C PRO A 64 -15.29 2.79 1.00
N SER A 65 -14.72 2.34 2.12
CA SER A 65 -15.48 2.01 3.32
C SER A 65 -14.51 1.80 4.48
N THR A 66 -14.89 2.23 5.67
CA THR A 66 -14.12 1.95 6.89
C THR A 66 -14.48 0.59 7.49
N TYR A 67 -15.52 -0.06 6.99
CA TYR A 67 -16.00 -1.34 7.50
C TYR A 67 -15.38 -2.49 6.71
N ASP A 68 -14.73 -3.40 7.44
CA ASP A 68 -14.15 -4.63 6.90
C ASP A 68 -13.24 -4.39 5.68
N PRO A 69 -12.19 -3.54 5.82
CA PRO A 69 -11.37 -3.17 4.69
C PRO A 69 -10.49 -4.30 4.20
N PHE A 70 -10.23 -4.32 2.88
CA PHE A 70 -9.32 -5.25 2.23
C PHE A 70 -8.06 -4.57 1.72
N ILE A 71 -8.16 -3.31 1.28
CA ILE A 71 -7.06 -2.52 0.74
C ILE A 71 -6.97 -1.20 1.49
N LEU A 72 -5.73 -0.79 1.81
CA LEU A 72 -5.43 0.47 2.48
C LEU A 72 -4.58 1.33 1.56
N ALA A 73 -4.87 2.63 1.50
CA ALA A 73 -4.14 3.60 0.70
C ALA A 73 -3.48 4.64 1.59
N TYR A 74 -2.23 4.95 1.30
CA TYR A 74 -1.39 5.85 2.10
C TYR A 74 -0.84 6.99 1.26
N GLY A 75 -0.59 8.12 1.91
CA GLY A 75 0.00 9.26 1.29
C GLY A 75 0.04 10.47 2.21
N GLU A 76 0.50 11.59 1.67
CA GLU A 76 0.56 12.84 2.40
C GLU A 76 -0.84 13.39 2.72
N ASN A 77 -1.78 13.18 1.79
CA ASN A 77 -3.20 13.51 1.96
C ASN A 77 -4.04 12.65 1.00
N VAL A 78 -5.37 12.77 1.07
CA VAL A 78 -6.29 11.94 0.26
C VAL A 78 -6.12 12.12 -1.25
N ASN A 79 -5.51 13.22 -1.67
CA ASN A 79 -5.26 13.50 -3.10
C ASN A 79 -3.80 13.32 -3.50
N SER A 80 -2.98 12.72 -2.63
CA SER A 80 -1.57 12.40 -2.90
C SER A 80 -1.27 10.98 -2.42
N ILE A 81 -1.95 10.00 -2.99
CA ILE A 81 -1.78 8.60 -2.65
C ILE A 81 -0.57 8.04 -3.39
N THR A 82 0.33 7.41 -2.65
CA THR A 82 1.62 6.91 -3.17
C THR A 82 1.86 5.43 -2.84
N HIS A 83 1.07 4.84 -1.95
CA HIS A 83 1.35 3.49 -1.45
C HIS A 83 0.07 2.77 -1.06
N PHE A 84 0.13 1.43 -1.13
CA PHE A 84 -1.01 0.56 -0.82
C PHE A 84 -0.57 -0.64 -0.01
N SER A 85 -1.49 -1.18 0.80
CA SER A 85 -1.30 -2.45 1.47
C SER A 85 -2.58 -3.28 1.40
N LYS A 86 -2.43 -4.58 1.70
CA LYS A 86 -3.54 -5.54 1.79
C LYS A 86 -3.76 -5.86 3.26
N VAL A 87 -5.02 -5.79 3.70
CA VAL A 87 -5.40 -6.19 5.07
C VAL A 87 -5.29 -7.71 5.19
N THR A 88 -4.61 -8.18 6.23
CA THR A 88 -4.43 -9.61 6.49
C THR A 88 -5.01 -10.04 7.84
N GLY A 89 -5.41 -9.10 8.68
CA GLY A 89 -6.01 -9.35 9.98
C GLY A 89 -6.53 -8.09 10.62
N LEU A 90 -7.04 -8.18 11.84
CA LEU A 90 -7.72 -7.07 12.52
C LEU A 90 -6.87 -5.79 12.59
N GLU A 91 -5.58 -5.95 12.91
CA GLU A 91 -4.62 -4.82 12.92
C GLU A 91 -3.46 -5.08 11.96
N TRP A 92 -3.45 -6.21 11.27
CA TRP A 92 -2.36 -6.63 10.41
C TRP A 92 -2.61 -6.26 8.96
N CYS A 93 -1.55 -5.82 8.29
CA CYS A 93 -1.55 -5.65 6.85
C CYS A 93 -0.22 -6.14 6.27
N ARG A 94 -0.18 -6.28 4.95
CA ARG A 94 1.01 -6.71 4.22
C ARG A 94 1.19 -5.82 3.00
N ALA A 95 2.44 -5.40 2.76
CA ALA A 95 2.73 -4.48 1.68
C ALA A 95 4.07 -4.77 1.03
N LYS A 96 4.10 -4.63 -0.31
CA LYS A 96 5.34 -4.63 -1.08
C LYS A 96 5.88 -3.20 -1.12
N TRP A 97 7.13 -2.99 -0.74
CA TRP A 97 7.74 -1.67 -0.72
C TRP A 97 8.39 -1.34 -2.07
N GLY A 98 7.58 -1.03 -3.08
CA GLY A 98 8.07 -0.76 -4.43
C GLY A 98 8.85 -1.96 -4.99
N GLN A 99 10.11 -1.76 -5.34
CA GLN A 99 11.00 -2.81 -5.80
C GLN A 99 11.66 -3.58 -4.63
N LEU A 100 11.43 -3.15 -3.40
CA LEU A 100 12.02 -3.78 -2.22
C LEU A 100 11.20 -4.98 -1.74
N GLU A 101 11.45 -5.40 -0.51
CA GLU A 101 10.85 -6.59 0.07
C GLU A 101 9.35 -6.45 0.32
N LEU A 102 8.71 -7.59 0.57
CA LEU A 102 7.35 -7.70 1.07
C LEU A 102 7.41 -7.79 2.59
N PHE A 103 6.61 -6.96 3.27
CA PHE A 103 6.58 -6.90 4.73
C PHE A 103 5.19 -7.09 5.29
N ASN A 104 5.14 -7.70 6.48
CA ASN A 104 3.97 -7.66 7.36
C ASN A 104 4.09 -6.49 8.32
N HIS A 105 2.96 -5.87 8.66
CA HIS A 105 2.89 -4.77 9.62
C HIS A 105 1.85 -5.10 10.70
N GLY A 106 2.17 -4.78 11.95
CA GLY A 106 1.28 -4.96 13.09
C GLY A 106 0.33 -3.79 13.33
N SER A 107 0.13 -2.95 12.32
CA SER A 107 -0.79 -1.82 12.35
C SER A 107 -1.27 -1.54 10.93
N HIS A 108 -2.48 -1.01 10.77
CA HIS A 108 -2.97 -0.53 9.47
C HIS A 108 -2.37 0.83 9.09
N ASP A 109 -1.72 1.53 10.01
CA ASP A 109 -1.07 2.82 9.79
C ASP A 109 0.38 2.78 10.29
N PRO A 110 1.27 2.01 9.61
CA PRO A 110 2.59 1.71 10.14
C PRO A 110 3.70 2.68 9.71
N TYR A 111 3.41 3.62 8.80
CA TYR A 111 4.45 4.39 8.12
C TYR A 111 4.66 5.76 8.74
N TYR A 112 5.91 6.23 8.71
CA TYR A 112 6.22 7.62 9.05
C TYR A 112 5.77 8.56 7.93
N HIS A 113 5.42 9.81 8.28
CA HIS A 113 4.97 10.82 7.31
C HIS A 113 5.99 11.10 6.23
N SER A 114 7.28 11.06 6.58
CA SER A 114 8.38 11.31 5.63
C SER A 114 8.65 10.16 4.67
N SER A 115 7.97 9.03 4.84
CA SER A 115 8.09 7.87 3.96
C SER A 115 6.83 7.69 3.11
N TYR A 116 6.05 6.64 3.33
CA TYR A 116 4.82 6.39 2.56
C TYR A 116 3.63 7.24 3.03
N GLY A 117 3.76 7.91 4.16
CA GLY A 117 2.73 8.77 4.71
C GLY A 117 1.68 8.03 5.53
N ALA A 118 0.69 8.79 6.00
CA ALA A 118 -0.38 8.27 6.84
C ALA A 118 -1.44 7.53 6.02
N LEU A 119 -2.18 6.65 6.70
CA LEU A 119 -3.36 6.00 6.13
C LEU A 119 -4.41 7.05 5.78
N GLN A 120 -4.86 7.05 4.52
CA GLN A 120 -5.81 8.03 4.00
C GLN A 120 -7.18 7.42 3.70
N ILE A 121 -7.21 6.26 3.04
CA ILE A 121 -8.45 5.68 2.54
C ILE A 121 -8.44 4.18 2.78
N LYS A 122 -9.60 3.64 3.18
CA LYS A 122 -9.82 2.20 3.31
C LYS A 122 -10.83 1.76 2.26
N TYR A 123 -10.59 0.60 1.65
CA TYR A 123 -11.46 0.02 0.62
C TYR A 123 -11.92 -1.37 1.03
N THR A 124 -13.20 -1.63 0.84
CA THR A 124 -13.79 -2.95 1.05
C THR A 124 -14.18 -3.57 -0.28
N ALA A 125 -14.38 -4.89 -0.32
CA ALA A 125 -14.91 -5.59 -1.50
C ALA A 125 -16.41 -5.36 -1.63
N ASN A 126 -16.87 -5.23 -2.87
CA ASN A 126 -18.29 -5.14 -3.17
C ASN A 126 -19.02 -6.46 -2.89
#